data_838e8921bb4c9a54885b3266d0e6d2e3
#
_entry.id   838e8921bb4c9a54885b3266d0e6d2e3
#
_cell.length_a   1.000
_cell.length_b   1.000
_cell.length_c   1.000
_cell.angle_alpha   90.00
_cell.angle_beta   90.00
_cell.angle_gamma   90.00
#
_symmetry.space_group_name_H-M   'P 1'
#
loop_
_entity.id
_entity.type
_entity.pdbx_description
1 polymer ?
#
loop_
_entity_poly.entity_id
_entity_poly.type
_entity_poly.pdbx_seq_one_letter_code
_entity_poly.pdbx_strand_id
1 'polypeptide(L)'
;MKLDKNLLIIPLVVAVLVLIFPFVAFSGDTIMIITTTSMLPVLNPNDMIVVESASIDELREGDIIAFDSHQKMGIIAHRVIEVFEKDGDMVVDTKGDNNEKPDPWYVTDDDLIGKVKSIIPVFGIVLVGPVRFALVAVIIISAVSMMKDYITENRSKK
;
A
#
# COMPACT_ATOMS: atom_id res chain seq x y z
N MET A 1 -26.19 -21.48 -23.12
CA MET A 1 -25.15 -20.59 -23.68
C MET A 1 -23.84 -21.01 -23.04
N LYS A 2 -22.97 -21.75 -23.75
CA LYS A 2 -21.61 -22.08 -23.23
C LYS A 2 -20.81 -20.79 -23.30
N LEU A 3 -20.45 -20.24 -22.14
CA LEU A 3 -19.46 -19.18 -22.11
C LEU A 3 -18.14 -19.71 -22.70
N ASP A 4 -17.55 -18.95 -23.61
CA ASP A 4 -16.26 -19.30 -24.19
C ASP A 4 -15.22 -19.32 -23.05
N LYS A 5 -14.47 -20.41 -22.91
CA LYS A 5 -13.45 -20.56 -21.85
C LYS A 5 -12.46 -19.42 -21.86
N ASN A 6 -12.15 -18.90 -23.03
CA ASN A 6 -11.24 -17.76 -23.21
C ASN A 6 -11.81 -16.46 -22.60
N LEU A 7 -13.13 -16.30 -22.57
CA LEU A 7 -13.80 -15.14 -22.01
C LEU A 7 -13.66 -15.07 -20.47
N LEU A 8 -13.47 -16.23 -19.81
CA LEU A 8 -13.29 -16.31 -18.34
C LEU A 8 -11.83 -16.24 -17.92
N ILE A 9 -10.88 -16.66 -18.77
CA ILE A 9 -9.46 -16.65 -18.47
C ILE A 9 -8.94 -15.21 -18.38
N ILE A 10 -9.32 -14.34 -19.29
CA ILE A 10 -8.83 -12.95 -19.33
C ILE A 10 -9.14 -12.20 -18.02
N PRO A 11 -10.43 -12.11 -17.56
CA PRO A 11 -10.73 -11.41 -16.29
C PRO A 11 -10.08 -12.08 -15.08
N LEU A 12 -9.93 -13.40 -15.09
CA LEU A 12 -9.22 -14.13 -14.04
C LEU A 12 -7.75 -13.70 -13.95
N VAL A 13 -7.04 -13.70 -15.08
CA VAL A 13 -5.61 -13.30 -15.13
C VAL A 13 -5.45 -11.84 -14.72
N VAL A 14 -6.31 -10.96 -15.23
CA VAL A 14 -6.26 -9.53 -14.87
C VAL A 14 -6.50 -9.33 -13.37
N ALA A 15 -7.51 -9.98 -12.79
CA ALA A 15 -7.81 -9.86 -11.36
C ALA A 15 -6.66 -10.37 -10.49
N VAL A 16 -6.04 -11.50 -10.86
CA VAL A 16 -4.87 -12.05 -10.16
C VAL A 16 -3.68 -11.11 -10.28
N LEU A 17 -3.38 -10.60 -11.47
CA LEU A 17 -2.29 -9.66 -11.67
C LEU A 17 -2.47 -8.38 -10.85
N VAL A 18 -3.65 -7.77 -10.88
CA VAL A 18 -3.94 -6.54 -10.13
C VAL A 18 -3.78 -6.74 -8.61
N LEU A 19 -4.18 -7.91 -8.07
CA LEU A 19 -4.09 -8.19 -6.64
C LEU A 19 -2.68 -8.59 -6.20
N ILE A 20 -1.91 -9.28 -7.04
CA ILE A 20 -0.59 -9.83 -6.68
C ILE A 20 0.54 -8.89 -7.07
N PHE A 21 0.41 -8.15 -8.19
CA PHE A 21 1.46 -7.31 -8.75
C PHE A 21 2.13 -6.38 -7.74
N PRO A 22 1.41 -5.62 -6.88
CA PRO A 22 2.06 -4.71 -5.93
C PRO A 22 3.00 -5.44 -4.97
N PHE A 23 2.60 -6.63 -4.47
CA PHE A 23 3.39 -7.40 -3.52
C PHE A 23 4.65 -8.00 -4.16
N VAL A 24 4.58 -8.31 -5.46
CA VAL A 24 5.75 -8.83 -6.21
C VAL A 24 6.66 -7.69 -6.62
N ALA A 25 6.10 -6.60 -7.14
CA ALA A 25 6.86 -5.46 -7.66
C ALA A 25 7.61 -4.71 -6.54
N PHE A 26 7.08 -4.69 -5.32
CA PHE A 26 7.64 -4.00 -4.17
C PHE A 26 8.04 -4.99 -3.06
N SER A 27 8.49 -6.19 -3.45
CA SER A 27 9.00 -7.19 -2.50
C SER A 27 10.28 -6.66 -1.84
N GLY A 28 10.24 -6.52 -0.51
CA GLY A 28 11.33 -5.89 0.27
C GLY A 28 11.01 -4.49 0.78
N ASP A 29 10.02 -3.81 0.20
CA ASP A 29 9.50 -2.53 0.68
C ASP A 29 8.23 -2.74 1.53
N THR A 30 7.91 -1.76 2.38
CA THR A 30 6.64 -1.77 3.13
C THR A 30 5.56 -1.05 2.33
N ILE A 31 4.39 -1.69 2.18
CA ILE A 31 3.24 -1.09 1.49
C ILE A 31 2.25 -0.59 2.53
N MET A 32 1.85 0.67 2.41
CA MET A 32 0.85 1.30 3.29
C MET A 32 -0.24 2.01 2.48
N ILE A 33 -1.44 2.13 3.08
CA ILE A 33 -2.55 2.88 2.51
C ILE A 33 -2.81 4.11 3.38
N ILE A 34 -2.85 5.26 2.74
CA ILE A 34 -3.16 6.53 3.41
C ILE A 34 -4.66 6.57 3.76
N THR A 35 -4.96 6.87 5.02
CA THR A 35 -6.32 6.95 5.53
C THR A 35 -6.70 8.34 6.01
N THR A 36 -5.72 9.23 6.23
CA THR A 36 -5.90 10.57 6.80
C THR A 36 -5.71 11.66 5.76
N THR A 37 -6.01 12.90 6.15
CA THR A 37 -5.91 14.08 5.30
C THR A 37 -4.74 15.00 5.68
N SER A 38 -3.88 14.60 6.64
CA SER A 38 -2.78 15.43 7.15
C SER A 38 -1.72 15.77 6.11
N MET A 39 -1.61 14.97 5.06
CA MET A 39 -0.63 15.15 3.97
C MET A 39 -1.24 15.69 2.67
N LEU A 40 -2.47 16.22 2.72
CA LEU A 40 -3.05 16.87 1.54
C LEU A 40 -2.24 18.11 1.13
N PRO A 41 -2.14 18.40 -0.17
CA PRO A 41 -2.69 17.65 -1.30
C PRO A 41 -1.78 16.54 -1.84
N VAL A 42 -0.60 16.32 -1.22
CA VAL A 42 0.44 15.42 -1.76
C VAL A 42 0.07 13.96 -1.61
N LEU A 43 -0.47 13.57 -0.44
CA LEU A 43 -1.02 12.24 -0.20
C LEU A 43 -2.51 12.37 0.10
N ASN A 44 -3.31 11.65 -0.65
CA ASN A 44 -4.76 11.62 -0.47
C ASN A 44 -5.22 10.33 0.21
N PRO A 45 -6.35 10.32 0.94
CA PRO A 45 -6.93 9.09 1.40
C PRO A 45 -7.15 8.08 0.26
N ASN A 46 -6.79 6.82 0.50
CA ASN A 46 -6.74 5.71 -0.46
C ASN A 46 -5.54 5.74 -1.43
N ASP A 47 -4.60 6.64 -1.31
CA ASP A 47 -3.33 6.47 -1.99
C ASP A 47 -2.56 5.31 -1.34
N MET A 48 -1.86 4.54 -2.17
CA MET A 48 -0.92 3.53 -1.72
C MET A 48 0.49 4.14 -1.78
N ILE A 49 1.23 4.03 -0.69
CA ILE A 49 2.63 4.41 -0.63
C ILE A 49 3.52 3.18 -0.51
N VAL A 50 4.67 3.25 -1.13
CA VAL A 50 5.75 2.26 -1.01
C VAL A 50 6.85 2.91 -0.19
N VAL A 51 7.20 2.28 0.91
CA VAL A 51 8.18 2.77 1.90
C VAL A 51 9.39 1.86 1.87
N GLU A 52 10.54 2.38 1.50
CA GLU A 52 11.82 1.69 1.59
C GLU A 52 12.44 1.92 2.96
N SER A 53 13.15 0.90 3.47
CA SER A 53 13.88 1.04 4.73
C SER A 53 14.94 2.12 4.59
N ALA A 54 15.07 2.97 5.60
CA ALA A 54 16.05 4.05 5.66
C ALA A 54 16.49 4.26 7.12
N SER A 55 17.67 4.84 7.31
CA SER A 55 18.12 5.38 8.60
C SER A 55 17.98 6.90 8.61
N ILE A 56 17.99 7.50 9.81
CA ILE A 56 17.86 8.97 9.94
C ILE A 56 18.98 9.69 9.20
N ASP A 57 20.19 9.15 9.16
CA ASP A 57 21.34 9.74 8.46
C ASP A 57 21.13 9.88 6.94
N GLU A 58 20.25 9.09 6.37
CA GLU A 58 19.90 9.11 4.94
C GLU A 58 18.79 10.11 4.61
N LEU A 59 18.10 10.62 5.64
CA LEU A 59 16.96 11.51 5.47
C LEU A 59 17.41 12.96 5.23
N ARG A 60 16.59 13.69 4.51
CA ARG A 60 16.77 15.11 4.22
C ARG A 60 15.45 15.85 4.40
N GLU A 61 15.58 17.13 4.67
CA GLU A 61 14.43 18.05 4.64
C GLU A 61 13.65 17.91 3.32
N GLY A 62 12.34 17.79 3.43
CA GLY A 62 11.44 17.56 2.30
C GLY A 62 11.08 16.10 2.04
N ASP A 63 11.82 15.12 2.57
CA ASP A 63 11.47 13.72 2.46
C ASP A 63 10.14 13.42 3.16
N ILE A 64 9.38 12.47 2.63
CA ILE A 64 8.20 11.95 3.33
C ILE A 64 8.62 10.62 3.97
N ILE A 65 8.40 10.48 5.26
CA ILE A 65 8.75 9.29 6.03
C ILE A 65 7.52 8.66 6.67
N ALA A 66 7.57 7.35 6.86
CA ALA A 66 6.62 6.61 7.67
C ALA A 66 7.30 6.23 8.99
N PHE A 67 6.62 6.45 10.10
CA PHE A 67 7.13 6.20 11.44
C PHE A 67 6.03 5.82 12.41
N ASP A 68 6.37 5.14 13.50
CA ASP A 68 5.46 4.88 14.63
C ASP A 68 5.47 6.07 15.58
N SER A 69 4.33 6.69 15.76
CA SER A 69 4.21 7.86 16.66
C SER A 69 4.24 7.50 18.15
N HIS A 70 4.27 6.21 18.51
CA HIS A 70 4.11 5.69 19.89
C HIS A 70 2.90 6.27 20.65
N GLN A 71 2.04 6.95 19.93
CA GLN A 71 0.79 7.53 20.38
C GLN A 71 -0.37 6.63 19.97
N LYS A 72 -1.55 6.92 20.42
CA LYS A 72 -2.77 6.21 19.99
C LYS A 72 -3.07 6.31 18.48
N MET A 73 -2.28 7.09 17.75
CA MET A 73 -2.43 7.30 16.31
C MET A 73 -1.74 6.21 15.47
N GLY A 74 -0.81 5.43 16.06
CA GLY A 74 -0.07 4.38 15.35
C GLY A 74 0.88 4.93 14.30
N ILE A 75 0.95 4.28 13.12
CA ILE A 75 1.87 4.65 12.06
C ILE A 75 1.37 5.88 11.32
N ILE A 76 2.27 6.86 11.14
CA ILE A 76 2.04 8.14 10.50
C ILE A 76 2.99 8.29 9.31
N ALA A 77 2.53 8.97 8.25
CA ALA A 77 3.38 9.41 7.16
C ALA A 77 3.35 10.94 7.08
N HIS A 78 4.47 11.60 7.41
CA HIS A 78 4.63 13.06 7.39
C HIS A 78 5.94 13.47 6.72
N ARG A 79 6.08 14.78 6.46
CA ARG A 79 7.26 15.37 5.83
C ARG A 79 8.31 15.75 6.85
N VAL A 80 9.56 15.42 6.58
CA VAL A 80 10.73 15.89 7.30
C VAL A 80 10.86 17.40 7.11
N ILE A 81 10.89 18.16 8.20
CA ILE A 81 11.13 19.61 8.19
C ILE A 81 12.53 19.94 8.70
N GLU A 82 13.13 19.11 9.55
CA GLU A 82 14.49 19.30 10.03
C GLU A 82 15.08 17.94 10.46
N VAL A 83 16.38 17.75 10.22
CA VAL A 83 17.16 16.64 10.78
C VAL A 83 18.28 17.24 11.62
N PHE A 84 18.38 16.90 12.89
CA PHE A 84 19.34 17.50 13.82
C PHE A 84 19.77 16.55 14.93
N GLU A 85 20.85 16.90 15.62
CA GLU A 85 21.33 16.16 16.79
C GLU A 85 20.68 16.69 18.07
N LYS A 86 20.16 15.78 18.89
CA LYS A 86 19.59 16.08 20.19
C LYS A 86 20.05 15.04 21.20
N ASP A 87 20.65 15.50 22.31
CA ASP A 87 21.13 14.65 23.41
C ASP A 87 22.15 13.55 22.98
N GLY A 88 22.81 13.75 21.83
CA GLY A 88 23.79 12.80 21.25
C GLY A 88 23.21 11.86 20.19
N ASP A 89 21.92 11.89 19.94
CA ASP A 89 21.22 11.12 18.92
C ASP A 89 20.71 12.00 17.78
N MET A 90 20.75 11.47 16.56
CA MET A 90 20.10 12.11 15.41
C MET A 90 18.59 11.91 15.51
N VAL A 91 17.85 13.00 15.34
CA VAL A 91 16.39 13.00 15.38
C VAL A 91 15.80 13.83 14.25
N VAL A 92 14.53 13.57 13.95
CA VAL A 92 13.81 14.24 12.86
C VAL A 92 12.59 14.96 13.42
N ASP A 93 12.44 16.23 13.04
CA ASP A 93 11.20 16.97 13.22
C ASP A 93 10.33 16.80 11.97
N THR A 94 9.05 16.55 12.17
CA THR A 94 8.11 16.22 11.08
C THR A 94 6.86 17.09 11.15
N LYS A 95 6.21 17.20 9.97
CA LYS A 95 4.95 17.93 9.85
C LYS A 95 4.11 17.35 8.72
N GLY A 96 2.83 17.18 8.95
CA GLY A 96 1.87 16.95 7.86
C GLY A 96 1.71 18.18 6.98
N ASP A 97 1.70 18.01 5.67
CA ASP A 97 1.61 19.11 4.70
C ASP A 97 0.35 19.98 4.92
N ASN A 98 -0.73 19.37 5.39
CA ASN A 98 -2.00 20.05 5.70
C ASN A 98 -2.13 20.48 7.17
N ASN A 99 -1.12 20.28 8.00
CA ASN A 99 -1.14 20.67 9.39
C ASN A 99 -0.61 22.09 9.58
N GLU A 100 -1.13 22.83 10.56
CA GLU A 100 -0.65 24.18 10.86
C GLU A 100 0.71 24.17 11.58
N LYS A 101 0.93 23.16 12.42
CA LYS A 101 2.11 23.07 13.30
C LYS A 101 2.88 21.78 13.07
N PRO A 102 4.19 21.75 13.39
CA PRO A 102 4.97 20.53 13.50
C PRO A 102 4.35 19.53 14.47
N ASP A 103 4.77 18.29 14.31
CA ASP A 103 4.37 17.23 15.22
C ASP A 103 4.97 17.51 16.63
N PRO A 104 4.29 17.18 17.72
CA PRO A 104 4.74 17.53 19.07
C PRO A 104 5.82 16.59 19.63
N TRP A 105 6.42 15.76 18.78
CA TRP A 105 7.48 14.79 19.09
C TRP A 105 8.56 14.80 18.02
N TYR A 106 9.71 14.21 18.33
CA TYR A 106 10.76 13.93 17.35
C TYR A 106 10.74 12.45 17.01
N VAL A 107 11.11 12.13 15.77
CA VAL A 107 11.24 10.75 15.29
C VAL A 107 12.69 10.31 15.46
N THR A 108 12.88 9.16 16.09
CA THR A 108 14.17 8.49 16.27
C THR A 108 14.33 7.32 15.30
N ASP A 109 15.52 6.72 15.20
CA ASP A 109 15.71 5.51 14.37
C ASP A 109 14.82 4.35 14.81
N ASP A 110 14.51 4.24 16.10
CA ASP A 110 13.62 3.20 16.62
C ASP A 110 12.17 3.38 16.18
N ASP A 111 11.76 4.63 15.91
CA ASP A 111 10.42 4.98 15.44
C ASP A 111 10.30 4.88 13.92
N LEU A 112 11.42 5.06 13.20
CA LEU A 112 11.43 5.17 11.75
C LEU A 112 11.14 3.82 11.09
N ILE A 113 10.11 3.77 10.25
CA ILE A 113 9.82 2.61 9.40
C ILE A 113 10.57 2.74 8.07
N GLY A 114 10.67 3.97 7.55
CA GLY A 114 11.42 4.25 6.36
C GLY A 114 10.92 5.47 5.59
N LYS A 115 11.48 5.65 4.40
CA LYS A 115 11.22 6.77 3.49
C LYS A 115 10.25 6.39 2.39
N VAL A 116 9.33 7.28 2.04
CA VAL A 116 8.40 7.06 0.93
C VAL A 116 9.14 7.16 -0.40
N LYS A 117 9.20 6.04 -1.11
CA LYS A 117 9.86 5.89 -2.41
C LYS A 117 8.91 6.17 -3.57
N SER A 118 7.66 5.75 -3.44
CA SER A 118 6.67 5.88 -4.51
C SER A 118 5.26 6.07 -3.95
N ILE A 119 4.45 6.81 -4.69
CA ILE A 119 3.04 7.06 -4.40
C ILE A 119 2.24 6.53 -5.58
N ILE A 120 1.27 5.66 -5.32
CA ILE A 120 0.35 5.11 -6.32
C ILE A 120 -1.04 5.60 -5.98
N PRO A 121 -1.53 6.64 -6.69
CA PRO A 121 -2.79 7.29 -6.37
C PRO A 121 -3.99 6.33 -6.44
N VAL A 122 -4.89 6.45 -5.47
CA VAL A 122 -6.19 5.75 -5.42
C VAL A 122 -6.10 4.22 -5.41
N PHE A 123 -4.91 3.62 -5.45
CA PHE A 123 -4.75 2.17 -5.52
C PHE A 123 -5.20 1.44 -4.24
N GLY A 124 -5.26 2.14 -3.12
CA GLY A 124 -5.80 1.63 -1.87
C GLY A 124 -7.26 1.16 -1.98
N ILE A 125 -8.08 1.77 -2.84
CA ILE A 125 -9.45 1.32 -3.10
C ILE A 125 -9.47 -0.12 -3.64
N VAL A 126 -8.48 -0.48 -4.46
CA VAL A 126 -8.35 -1.82 -5.04
C VAL A 126 -7.93 -2.83 -3.97
N LEU A 127 -7.00 -2.45 -3.08
CA LEU A 127 -6.43 -3.35 -2.08
C LEU A 127 -7.30 -3.50 -0.82
N VAL A 128 -7.96 -2.44 -0.38
CA VAL A 128 -8.67 -2.41 0.92
C VAL A 128 -10.17 -2.18 0.73
N GLY A 129 -10.58 -1.50 -0.34
CA GLY A 129 -11.95 -1.10 -0.61
C GLY A 129 -12.85 -2.22 -1.17
N PRO A 130 -14.09 -1.88 -1.52
CA PRO A 130 -15.07 -2.84 -2.05
C PRO A 130 -14.64 -3.48 -3.38
N VAL A 131 -13.78 -2.82 -4.14
CA VAL A 131 -13.24 -3.33 -5.41
C VAL A 131 -12.50 -4.66 -5.20
N ARG A 132 -11.77 -4.82 -4.08
CA ARG A 132 -11.11 -6.09 -3.73
C ARG A 132 -12.10 -7.26 -3.70
N PHE A 133 -13.24 -7.07 -3.07
CA PHE A 133 -14.24 -8.14 -2.97
C PHE A 133 -14.83 -8.50 -4.34
N ALA A 134 -15.03 -7.51 -5.22
CA ALA A 134 -15.47 -7.76 -6.59
C ALA A 134 -14.42 -8.58 -7.38
N LEU A 135 -13.13 -8.22 -7.27
CA LEU A 135 -12.04 -8.96 -7.91
C LEU A 135 -11.93 -10.39 -7.39
N VAL A 136 -12.01 -10.59 -6.08
CA VAL A 136 -12.03 -11.94 -5.48
C VAL A 136 -13.24 -12.75 -5.95
N ALA A 137 -14.42 -12.14 -6.04
CA ALA A 137 -15.61 -12.81 -6.58
C ALA A 137 -15.41 -13.24 -8.04
N VAL A 138 -14.80 -12.41 -8.88
CA VAL A 138 -14.44 -12.76 -10.26
C VAL A 138 -13.52 -13.99 -10.30
N ILE A 139 -12.51 -14.04 -9.44
CA ILE A 139 -11.58 -15.18 -9.35
C ILE A 139 -12.34 -16.45 -8.97
N ILE A 140 -13.18 -16.39 -7.94
CA ILE A 140 -13.94 -17.56 -7.45
C ILE A 140 -14.91 -18.04 -8.53
N ILE A 141 -15.69 -17.16 -9.13
CA ILE A 141 -16.67 -17.51 -10.18
C ILE A 141 -15.96 -18.13 -11.39
N SER A 142 -14.85 -17.55 -11.82
CA SER A 142 -14.07 -18.09 -12.94
C SER A 142 -13.50 -19.47 -12.62
N ALA A 143 -12.93 -19.67 -11.43
CA ALA A 143 -12.38 -20.95 -11.00
C ALA A 143 -13.49 -22.06 -10.90
N VAL A 144 -14.64 -21.73 -10.32
CA VAL A 144 -15.77 -22.67 -10.20
C VAL A 144 -16.32 -23.04 -11.59
N SER A 145 -16.44 -22.07 -12.50
CA SER A 145 -16.91 -22.32 -13.87
C SER A 145 -15.94 -23.24 -14.62
N MET A 146 -14.65 -22.98 -14.55
CA MET A 146 -13.62 -23.82 -15.19
C MET A 146 -13.60 -25.25 -14.60
N MET A 147 -13.79 -25.39 -13.29
CA MET A 147 -13.86 -26.70 -12.63
C MET A 147 -15.08 -27.50 -13.07
N LYS A 148 -16.25 -26.87 -13.17
CA LYS A 148 -17.46 -27.52 -13.69
C LYS A 148 -17.26 -28.01 -15.12
N ASP A 149 -16.67 -27.19 -15.98
CA ASP A 149 -16.40 -27.58 -17.36
C ASP A 149 -15.47 -28.79 -17.45
N TYR A 150 -14.39 -28.78 -16.64
CA TYR A 150 -13.45 -29.89 -16.55
C TYR A 150 -14.09 -31.19 -16.10
N ILE A 151 -14.93 -31.15 -15.05
CA ILE A 151 -15.64 -32.34 -14.55
C ILE A 151 -16.63 -32.86 -15.60
N THR A 152 -17.36 -31.98 -16.28
CA THR A 152 -18.34 -32.35 -17.29
C THR A 152 -17.66 -33.01 -18.50
N GLU A 153 -16.55 -32.47 -18.95
CA GLU A 153 -15.77 -33.01 -20.06
C GLU A 153 -15.20 -34.42 -19.74
N ASN A 154 -14.70 -34.61 -18.52
CA ASN A 154 -14.17 -35.90 -18.08
C ASN A 154 -15.29 -36.98 -17.90
N ARG A 155 -16.52 -36.58 -17.55
CA ARG A 155 -17.66 -37.51 -17.47
C ARG A 155 -18.16 -37.92 -18.86
N SER A 156 -18.02 -37.10 -19.88
CA SER A 156 -18.45 -37.41 -21.24
C SER A 156 -17.49 -38.33 -22.02
N LYS A 157 -16.26 -38.51 -21.49
CA LYS A 157 -15.21 -39.36 -22.07
C LYS A 157 -15.18 -40.81 -21.48
N LYS A 158 -15.99 -41.03 -20.44
CA LYS A 158 -16.22 -42.38 -19.84
C LYS A 158 -17.55 -42.98 -20.30
#